data_b491b1a53030fc207af47370078b0e36
#
_entry.id   b491b1a53030fc207af47370078b0e36
#
_cell.length_a   1.000
_cell.length_b   1.000
_cell.length_c   1.000
_cell.angle_alpha   90.00
_cell.angle_beta   90.00
_cell.angle_gamma   90.00
#
_symmetry.space_group_name_H-M   'P 1'
#
loop_
_entity.id
_entity.type
_entity.pdbx_description
1 polymer ?
#
loop_
_entity_poly.entity_id
_entity_poly.type
_entity_poly.pdbx_seq_one_letter_code
_entity_poly.pdbx_strand_id
1 'polypeptide(L)'
;MKKHFYPIFALFLVGVMFSCQSPKSNSTKEEAAGIDSMAPNPFITHMYTADPSAHVWADGRLYVYASHDIDPPRGCDLMDRYHVFSTDDMVNWTDHGEILNSSQVPWGRKEGGFMWAPD
;
A
#
# COMPACT_ATOMS: atom_id res chain seq x y z
N MET A 1 3.84 -74.34 49.52
CA MET A 1 4.51 -73.08 49.29
C MET A 1 4.97 -73.04 47.83
N LYS A 2 4.21 -72.34 46.94
CA LYS A 2 4.54 -72.22 45.50
C LYS A 2 5.10 -70.85 45.28
N LYS A 3 6.37 -70.75 44.89
CA LYS A 3 7.02 -69.45 44.49
C LYS A 3 6.70 -69.20 43.06
N HIS A 4 5.99 -68.08 42.80
CA HIS A 4 5.76 -67.56 41.46
C HIS A 4 6.95 -66.71 41.03
N PHE A 5 7.62 -67.13 39.98
CA PHE A 5 8.66 -66.37 39.28
C PHE A 5 7.99 -65.53 38.23
N TYR A 6 8.12 -64.23 38.34
CA TYR A 6 7.70 -63.30 37.27
C TYR A 6 8.93 -62.97 36.42
N PRO A 7 8.86 -63.13 35.11
CA PRO A 7 9.94 -62.67 34.25
C PRO A 7 9.79 -61.14 34.05
N ILE A 8 10.87 -60.43 34.31
CA ILE A 8 11.01 -58.99 34.02
C ILE A 8 11.14 -58.86 32.54
N PHE A 9 10.10 -58.28 31.88
CA PHE A 9 10.15 -57.90 30.48
C PHE A 9 10.84 -56.56 30.41
N ALA A 10 12.08 -56.50 29.96
CA ALA A 10 12.82 -55.31 29.68
C ALA A 10 12.30 -54.70 28.35
N LEU A 11 11.52 -53.67 28.45
CA LEU A 11 11.02 -52.93 27.31
C LEU A 11 12.13 -52.01 26.78
N PHE A 12 12.77 -52.41 25.69
CA PHE A 12 13.71 -51.57 24.98
C PHE A 12 12.93 -50.49 24.21
N LEU A 13 12.91 -49.27 24.71
CA LEU A 13 12.37 -48.10 24.04
C LEU A 13 13.40 -47.62 23.04
N VAL A 14 13.23 -48.05 21.78
CA VAL A 14 14.00 -47.49 20.67
C VAL A 14 13.44 -46.10 20.37
N GLY A 15 14.13 -45.08 20.84
CA GLY A 15 13.84 -43.68 20.50
C GLY A 15 14.17 -43.41 19.04
N VAL A 16 13.14 -43.39 18.21
CA VAL A 16 13.28 -42.87 16.84
C VAL A 16 13.39 -41.34 16.91
N MET A 17 14.62 -40.84 16.82
CA MET A 17 14.88 -39.43 16.66
C MET A 17 14.42 -39.04 15.25
N PHE A 18 13.19 -38.53 15.11
CA PHE A 18 12.77 -37.84 13.91
C PHE A 18 13.53 -36.51 13.85
N SER A 19 14.66 -36.51 13.13
CA SER A 19 15.32 -35.30 12.71
C SER A 19 14.42 -34.61 11.70
N CYS A 20 13.71 -33.56 12.13
CA CYS A 20 13.07 -32.64 11.22
C CYS A 20 14.17 -31.92 10.44
N GLN A 21 14.58 -32.46 9.30
CA GLN A 21 15.26 -31.72 8.29
C GLN A 21 14.23 -30.79 7.62
N SER A 22 14.25 -29.52 7.99
CA SER A 22 13.58 -28.48 7.22
C SER A 22 14.04 -28.58 5.76
N PRO A 23 13.11 -28.62 4.80
CA PRO A 23 13.50 -28.54 3.40
C PRO A 23 14.30 -27.24 3.23
N LYS A 24 15.55 -27.35 2.78
CA LYS A 24 16.27 -26.18 2.27
C LYS A 24 15.41 -25.64 1.13
N SER A 25 14.71 -24.55 1.40
CA SER A 25 14.16 -23.69 0.37
C SER A 25 15.34 -23.37 -0.55
N ASN A 26 15.39 -24.02 -1.71
CA ASN A 26 16.06 -23.45 -2.85
C ASN A 26 15.27 -22.17 -3.14
N SER A 27 15.69 -21.06 -2.51
CA SER A 27 15.42 -19.78 -3.07
C SER A 27 16.18 -19.75 -4.39
N THR A 28 15.51 -20.22 -5.45
CA THR A 28 15.74 -19.67 -6.76
C THR A 28 15.70 -18.18 -6.50
N LYS A 29 16.85 -17.49 -6.59
CA LYS A 29 16.85 -16.07 -6.84
C LYS A 29 15.98 -15.91 -8.07
N GLU A 30 14.71 -15.63 -7.89
CA GLU A 30 13.98 -14.83 -8.84
C GLU A 30 14.82 -13.55 -8.86
N GLU A 31 15.64 -13.48 -9.87
CA GLU A 31 16.31 -12.28 -10.29
C GLU A 31 15.16 -11.29 -10.44
N ALA A 32 15.05 -10.39 -9.46
CA ALA A 32 14.05 -9.34 -9.48
C ALA A 32 14.24 -8.66 -10.83
N ALA A 33 13.34 -8.99 -11.75
CA ALA A 33 13.28 -8.36 -13.05
C ALA A 33 13.30 -6.87 -12.77
N GLY A 34 14.33 -6.20 -13.30
CA GLY A 34 14.83 -4.92 -12.87
C GLY A 34 13.74 -3.94 -12.49
N ILE A 35 13.84 -3.44 -11.27
CA ILE A 35 13.16 -2.23 -10.80
C ILE A 35 13.78 -1.00 -11.53
N ASP A 36 14.08 -1.16 -12.80
CA ASP A 36 14.69 -0.09 -13.61
C ASP A 36 13.64 0.75 -14.36
N SER A 37 12.36 0.48 -14.10
CA SER A 37 11.24 1.27 -14.61
C SER A 37 10.34 1.80 -13.51
N MET A 38 10.91 2.16 -12.35
CA MET A 38 10.15 2.87 -11.36
C MET A 38 9.77 4.24 -11.92
N ALA A 39 8.48 4.56 -11.83
CA ALA A 39 8.01 5.91 -12.10
C ALA A 39 8.90 6.91 -11.36
N PRO A 40 9.21 8.05 -11.97
CA PRO A 40 9.90 9.10 -11.24
C PRO A 40 9.12 9.42 -9.98
N ASN A 41 9.78 9.37 -8.84
CA ASN A 41 9.17 9.73 -7.58
C ASN A 41 9.77 11.08 -7.12
N PRO A 42 8.97 12.13 -6.94
CA PRO A 42 7.50 12.15 -6.98
C PRO A 42 6.94 12.13 -8.42
N PHE A 43 5.76 11.52 -8.60
CA PHE A 43 5.08 11.53 -9.90
C PHE A 43 4.33 12.85 -10.19
N ILE A 44 4.05 13.65 -9.17
CA ILE A 44 3.54 15.01 -9.28
C ILE A 44 4.69 15.98 -9.04
N THR A 45 5.09 16.74 -10.07
CA THR A 45 6.26 17.64 -9.99
C THR A 45 5.92 19.09 -10.30
N HIS A 46 4.70 19.37 -10.74
CA HIS A 46 4.30 20.68 -11.26
C HIS A 46 3.38 21.45 -10.30
N MET A 47 3.00 20.84 -9.19
CA MET A 47 2.17 21.48 -8.16
C MET A 47 2.46 20.88 -6.79
N TYR A 48 2.07 21.57 -5.73
CA TYR A 48 2.04 21.04 -4.38
C TYR A 48 0.70 20.37 -4.11
N THR A 49 0.74 19.20 -3.51
CA THR A 49 -0.45 18.40 -3.16
C THR A 49 -0.30 17.81 -1.77
N ALA A 50 -1.41 17.60 -1.08
CA ALA A 50 -1.44 16.98 0.24
C ALA A 50 -2.62 16.01 0.38
N ASP A 51 -2.58 15.22 1.46
CA ASP A 51 -3.66 14.38 1.97
C ASP A 51 -4.38 13.56 0.88
N PRO A 52 -3.67 12.78 0.05
CA PRO A 52 -4.27 12.09 -1.06
C PRO A 52 -5.15 10.93 -0.61
N SER A 53 -6.28 10.73 -1.28
CA SER A 53 -7.08 9.51 -1.24
C SER A 53 -6.84 8.70 -2.51
N ALA A 54 -6.80 7.37 -2.41
CA ALA A 54 -6.48 6.51 -3.53
C ALA A 54 -7.49 5.36 -3.63
N HIS A 55 -8.12 5.20 -4.80
CA HIS A 55 -9.14 4.20 -5.05
C HIS A 55 -8.91 3.47 -6.37
N VAL A 56 -9.18 2.17 -6.39
CA VAL A 56 -9.28 1.41 -7.62
C VAL A 56 -10.76 1.26 -7.96
N TRP A 57 -11.16 1.81 -9.11
CA TRP A 57 -12.54 1.75 -9.56
C TRP A 57 -12.84 0.51 -10.40
N ALA A 58 -14.08 0.40 -10.85
CA ALA A 58 -14.58 -0.77 -11.60
C ALA A 58 -13.86 -0.99 -12.94
N ASP A 59 -13.21 0.01 -13.48
CA ASP A 59 -12.37 -0.06 -14.69
C ASP A 59 -10.99 -0.67 -14.43
N GLY A 60 -10.64 -0.92 -13.14
CA GLY A 60 -9.38 -1.50 -12.72
C GLY A 60 -8.24 -0.49 -12.59
N ARG A 61 -8.46 0.78 -12.91
CA ARG A 61 -7.44 1.85 -12.76
C ARG A 61 -7.35 2.33 -11.32
N LEU A 62 -6.14 2.64 -10.88
CA LEU A 62 -5.89 3.37 -9.65
C LEU A 62 -6.07 4.86 -9.91
N TYR A 63 -6.91 5.50 -9.11
CA TYR A 63 -7.11 6.95 -9.10
C TYR A 63 -6.60 7.52 -7.79
N VAL A 64 -5.87 8.63 -7.88
CA VAL A 64 -5.37 9.39 -6.74
C VAL A 64 -6.00 10.77 -6.78
N TYR A 65 -6.76 11.07 -5.75
CA TYR A 65 -7.37 12.37 -5.53
C TYR A 65 -6.49 13.15 -4.57
N ALA A 66 -6.15 14.37 -4.91
CA ALA A 66 -5.28 15.19 -4.09
C ALA A 66 -5.82 16.60 -3.92
N SER A 67 -5.66 17.16 -2.74
CA SER A 67 -5.87 18.57 -2.51
C SER A 67 -4.72 19.38 -3.15
N HIS A 68 -5.01 20.59 -3.60
CA HIS A 68 -4.04 21.48 -4.19
C HIS A 68 -3.52 22.44 -3.11
N ASP A 69 -2.31 22.24 -2.66
CA ASP A 69 -1.62 23.20 -1.81
C ASP A 69 -1.16 24.41 -2.62
N ILE A 70 -1.28 25.56 -2.01
CA ILE A 70 -0.79 26.81 -2.60
C ILE A 70 0.59 27.11 -2.02
N ASP A 71 1.45 27.64 -2.84
CA ASP A 71 2.81 28.02 -2.45
C ASP A 71 2.86 28.82 -1.15
N PRO A 72 3.87 28.56 -0.30
CA PRO A 72 4.10 29.38 0.89
C PRO A 72 4.06 30.89 0.57
N PRO A 73 3.59 31.74 1.50
CA PRO A 73 3.43 31.43 2.93
C PRO A 73 2.03 30.96 3.34
N ARG A 74 1.09 30.79 2.43
CA ARG A 74 -0.30 30.59 2.83
C ARG A 74 -0.76 29.11 2.87
N GLY A 75 -0.14 28.23 2.13
CA GLY A 75 -0.33 26.78 2.22
C GLY A 75 -1.78 26.32 2.35
N CYS A 76 -2.08 25.59 3.41
CA CYS A 76 -3.30 24.80 3.59
C CYS A 76 -4.60 25.60 3.72
N ASP A 77 -4.57 26.88 4.11
CA ASP A 77 -5.77 27.69 4.22
C ASP A 77 -6.35 28.16 2.88
N LEU A 78 -5.59 28.00 1.82
CA LEU A 78 -5.97 28.37 0.46
C LEU A 78 -6.19 27.17 -0.47
N MET A 79 -6.20 25.95 0.04
CA MET A 79 -6.51 24.76 -0.76
C MET A 79 -7.91 24.92 -1.35
N ASP A 80 -7.99 25.23 -2.62
CA ASP A 80 -9.21 25.70 -3.26
C ASP A 80 -9.78 24.70 -4.27
N ARG A 81 -9.05 23.60 -4.56
CA ARG A 81 -9.41 22.65 -5.60
C ARG A 81 -8.90 21.24 -5.33
N TYR A 82 -9.52 20.28 -6.00
CA TYR A 82 -9.02 18.91 -6.07
C TYR A 82 -8.53 18.58 -7.47
N HIS A 83 -7.41 17.87 -7.52
CA HIS A 83 -6.85 17.26 -8.72
C HIS A 83 -6.99 15.75 -8.68
N VAL A 84 -7.06 15.14 -9.86
CA VAL A 84 -7.09 13.69 -9.99
C VAL A 84 -6.02 13.22 -10.95
N PHE A 85 -5.30 12.20 -10.52
CA PHE A 85 -4.32 11.46 -11.30
C PHE A 85 -4.74 10.01 -11.40
N SER A 86 -4.40 9.32 -12.49
CA SER A 86 -4.67 7.89 -12.59
C SER A 86 -3.57 7.12 -13.27
N THR A 87 -3.53 5.82 -13.00
CA THR A 87 -2.56 4.90 -13.59
C THR A 87 -3.11 3.48 -13.67
N ASP A 88 -2.60 2.71 -14.62
CA ASP A 88 -2.84 1.27 -14.72
C ASP A 88 -1.66 0.45 -14.17
N ASP A 89 -0.47 1.05 -14.09
CA ASP A 89 0.79 0.35 -13.85
C ASP A 89 1.65 0.99 -12.74
N MET A 90 1.19 2.10 -12.15
CA MET A 90 1.91 2.92 -11.15
C MET A 90 3.22 3.51 -11.67
N VAL A 91 3.47 3.43 -12.97
CA VAL A 91 4.65 4.00 -13.65
C VAL A 91 4.23 5.15 -14.55
N ASN A 92 3.22 4.93 -15.38
CA ASN A 92 2.70 5.92 -16.30
C ASN A 92 1.44 6.56 -15.70
N TRP A 93 1.49 7.87 -15.47
CA TRP A 93 0.41 8.61 -14.83
C TRP A 93 -0.28 9.54 -15.81
N THR A 94 -1.59 9.60 -15.72
CA THR A 94 -2.43 10.57 -16.41
C THR A 94 -2.89 11.61 -15.42
N ASP A 95 -2.61 12.88 -15.69
CA ASP A 95 -3.18 14.02 -14.99
C ASP A 95 -4.52 14.38 -15.64
N HIS A 96 -5.61 14.31 -14.87
CA HIS A 96 -6.95 14.70 -15.34
C HIS A 96 -7.27 16.17 -15.04
N GLY A 97 -6.38 16.87 -14.38
CA GLY A 97 -6.56 18.27 -14.01
C GLY A 97 -7.48 18.47 -12.81
N GLU A 98 -7.97 19.69 -12.68
CA GLU A 98 -8.93 20.09 -11.66
C GLU A 98 -10.29 19.42 -11.90
N ILE A 99 -10.84 18.79 -10.87
CA ILE A 99 -12.15 18.14 -10.92
C ILE A 99 -13.23 18.87 -10.11
N LEU A 100 -12.81 19.62 -9.09
CA LEU A 100 -13.71 20.39 -8.24
C LEU A 100 -12.97 21.58 -7.66
N ASN A 101 -13.65 22.74 -7.72
CA ASN A 101 -13.18 23.97 -7.10
C ASN A 101 -14.16 24.41 -5.99
N SER A 102 -13.63 25.02 -4.94
CA SER A 102 -14.43 25.50 -3.81
C SER A 102 -15.55 26.45 -4.21
N SER A 103 -15.36 27.24 -5.27
CA SER A 103 -16.37 28.15 -5.82
C SER A 103 -17.59 27.42 -6.42
N GLN A 104 -17.46 26.15 -6.76
CA GLN A 104 -18.54 25.30 -7.29
C GLN A 104 -19.41 24.68 -6.19
N VAL A 105 -19.04 24.84 -4.92
CA VAL A 105 -19.73 24.26 -3.77
C VAL A 105 -20.72 25.27 -3.21
N PRO A 106 -22.05 25.15 -3.43
CA PRO A 106 -23.02 26.18 -3.06
C PRO A 106 -23.12 26.48 -1.56
N TRP A 107 -22.79 25.49 -0.73
CA TRP A 107 -22.77 25.61 0.74
C TRP A 107 -21.36 25.83 1.30
N GLY A 108 -20.34 25.89 0.42
CA GLY A 108 -18.96 26.15 0.80
C GLY A 108 -18.76 27.60 1.28
N ARG A 109 -17.53 27.88 1.67
CA ARG A 109 -17.14 29.24 2.03
C ARG A 109 -17.13 30.13 0.80
N LYS A 110 -17.71 31.31 0.91
CA LYS A 110 -17.76 32.28 -0.21
C LYS A 110 -16.38 32.75 -0.66
N GLU A 111 -15.46 32.81 0.30
CA GLU A 111 -14.06 33.20 0.08
C GLU A 111 -13.22 32.08 -0.56
N GLY A 112 -13.80 30.88 -0.68
CA GLY A 112 -13.08 29.70 -1.14
C GLY A 112 -12.13 29.12 -0.09
N GLY A 113 -11.25 28.24 -0.53
CA GLY A 113 -10.25 27.58 0.30
C GLY A 113 -10.77 26.44 1.14
N PHE A 114 -9.89 25.85 1.95
CA PHE A 114 -10.17 24.79 2.92
C PHE A 114 -10.75 23.50 2.33
N MET A 115 -10.43 23.19 1.09
CA MET A 115 -10.75 21.90 0.48
C MET A 115 -9.65 20.89 0.84
N TRP A 116 -9.77 20.33 2.04
CA TRP A 116 -8.81 19.38 2.59
C TRP A 116 -9.21 17.93 2.32
N ALA A 117 -8.20 17.07 2.24
CA ALA A 117 -8.34 15.63 2.32
C ALA A 117 -9.56 15.09 1.53
N PRO A 118 -9.49 15.04 0.20
CA PRO A 118 -10.55 14.45 -0.63
C PRO A 118 -10.68 12.95 -0.30
N ASP A 119 -11.92 12.48 -0.15
CA ASP A 119 -12.23 11.04 0.00
C ASP A 119 -13.61 10.75 -0.61
#